data_233b8e500aa0ec22f0eb3ab53dd45f27
#
_entry.id   233b8e500aa0ec22f0eb3ab53dd45f27
#
_cell.length_a   1.000
_cell.length_b   1.000
_cell.length_c   1.000
_cell.angle_alpha   90.00
_cell.angle_beta   90.00
_cell.angle_gamma   90.00
#
_symmetry.space_group_name_H-M   'P 1'
#
loop_
_entity.id
_entity.type
_entity.pdbx_description
1 polymer ?
#
loop_
_entity_poly.entity_id
_entity_poly.type
_entity_poly.pdbx_seq_one_letter_code
_entity_poly.pdbx_strand_id
1 'polypeptide(L)'
;MKINNFITADIANESQESTLSSFKKVYKIEKKNPVKKWLWAVLIILLSVLFLPWTQNIRAKGTITTLRQEQRPQEINTIIGGQVKKWYIKEGDYVKEGDTILQLGEVKVDYFDPLLLNRTQEQINAKQQTIEGYNNKAGTAETQTMALLQGQVLKLQSLDSKLQQQQLKVASDSTDLIAVINEQNVYKRQIDAAKTMLDSGAISLVDFEKRRMNYQNAVAKKISAENKFAQSRQELIILRIEKNSTVQEYTDKISKAEGEKFSSLSNAASTRADVSKLENLYAGYDARNKLYYIKAPQNGQVIKAKKAGIGEILKEGEMIVEIVPSQIQYAVEMFADPMDLPLINIGQKVRFVFDGFPAIVFSGWPKNSYGTFGGIISAVETSVSSNGKFRVLVAEDPQDKKWPVQLKMGGGATGISLLKDVPVYYELWRNINGFPPDYYTPVSNEEKSKTGR
;
A
#
# COMPACT_ATOMS: atom_id res chain seq x y z
N MET A 1 50.25 15.74 -75.52
CA MET A 1 51.04 15.41 -76.71
C MET A 1 50.40 16.05 -77.92
N LYS A 2 51.16 16.89 -78.61
CA LYS A 2 50.73 17.85 -79.67
C LYS A 2 50.40 17.19 -81.01
N ILE A 3 49.37 16.44 -81.12
CA ILE A 3 48.95 15.86 -82.39
C ILE A 3 47.95 16.73 -83.21
N ASN A 4 47.16 17.57 -82.48
CA ASN A 4 46.17 18.45 -83.17
C ASN A 4 46.73 19.71 -83.79
N ASN A 5 48.01 20.07 -83.64
CA ASN A 5 48.57 21.28 -84.26
C ASN A 5 49.22 20.98 -85.62
N PHE A 6 49.53 19.73 -85.93
CA PHE A 6 50.14 19.40 -87.23
C PHE A 6 49.10 19.34 -88.34
N ILE A 7 47.96 18.78 -88.07
CA ILE A 7 46.88 18.64 -89.12
C ILE A 7 46.22 20.02 -89.46
N THR A 8 46.14 20.90 -88.47
CA THR A 8 45.53 22.24 -88.69
C THR A 8 46.45 23.26 -89.39
N ALA A 9 47.78 23.10 -89.25
CA ALA A 9 48.72 24.00 -89.89
C ALA A 9 48.85 23.70 -91.39
N ASP A 10 48.91 22.43 -91.82
CA ASP A 10 49.02 22.06 -93.20
C ASP A 10 47.72 22.36 -93.92
N ILE A 11 46.59 22.13 -93.40
CA ILE A 11 45.31 22.45 -94.07
C ILE A 11 45.09 23.98 -94.14
N ALA A 12 45.56 24.75 -93.18
CA ALA A 12 45.50 26.20 -93.26
C ALA A 12 46.40 26.79 -94.33
N ASN A 13 47.56 26.20 -94.60
CA ASN A 13 48.45 26.63 -95.67
C ASN A 13 47.94 26.27 -97.06
N GLU A 14 47.43 25.02 -97.27
CA GLU A 14 46.81 24.60 -98.53
C GLU A 14 45.50 25.36 -98.82
N SER A 15 44.79 25.77 -97.83
CA SER A 15 43.53 26.51 -98.02
C SER A 15 43.74 27.97 -98.42
N GLN A 16 44.99 28.53 -98.33
CA GLN A 16 45.31 29.88 -98.81
C GLN A 16 45.58 29.96 -100.33
N GLU A 17 45.90 28.85 -100.96
CA GLU A 17 46.15 28.83 -102.42
C GLU A 17 44.95 28.38 -103.27
N SER A 18 43.89 27.86 -102.63
CA SER A 18 42.71 27.44 -103.41
C SER A 18 41.69 28.57 -103.55
N THR A 19 41.40 28.90 -104.79
CA THR A 19 40.44 29.95 -105.23
C THR A 19 38.96 29.50 -105.12
N LEU A 20 38.66 28.33 -104.58
CA LEU A 20 37.33 27.78 -104.48
C LEU A 20 36.59 28.35 -103.19
N SER A 21 35.53 29.14 -103.50
CA SER A 21 34.71 29.81 -102.45
C SER A 21 33.99 28.87 -101.51
N SER A 22 33.84 27.60 -101.86
CA SER A 22 33.30 26.54 -100.98
C SER A 22 34.22 26.12 -99.86
N PHE A 23 35.57 26.16 -100.02
CA PHE A 23 36.53 25.82 -99.02
C PHE A 23 36.57 26.88 -97.90
N LYS A 24 36.38 28.16 -98.22
CA LYS A 24 36.28 29.26 -97.22
C LYS A 24 35.03 29.20 -96.32
N LYS A 25 33.95 28.55 -96.80
CA LYS A 25 32.72 28.42 -96.02
C LYS A 25 32.74 27.21 -95.07
N VAL A 26 33.41 26.14 -95.41
CA VAL A 26 33.43 24.91 -94.65
C VAL A 26 34.45 25.00 -93.46
N TYR A 27 35.54 25.79 -93.67
CA TYR A 27 36.57 25.93 -92.62
C TYR A 27 36.53 27.27 -91.83
N LYS A 28 35.38 27.95 -91.82
CA LYS A 28 35.20 29.01 -90.82
C LYS A 28 34.96 28.38 -89.48
N ILE A 29 36.04 28.09 -88.73
CA ILE A 29 35.95 27.82 -87.28
C ILE A 29 35.51 29.13 -86.64
N GLU A 30 34.22 29.26 -86.37
CA GLU A 30 33.70 30.37 -85.59
C GLU A 30 34.37 30.34 -84.20
N LYS A 31 35.36 31.22 -83.97
CA LYS A 31 36.06 31.39 -82.64
C LYS A 31 35.13 31.86 -81.58
N LYS A 32 33.87 32.10 -81.80
CA LYS A 32 32.82 32.42 -80.86
C LYS A 32 31.88 31.19 -80.72
N ASN A 33 32.35 30.14 -79.97
CA ASN A 33 31.51 29.00 -79.66
C ASN A 33 30.60 29.42 -78.47
N PRO A 34 29.29 29.68 -78.69
CA PRO A 34 28.37 30.09 -77.63
C PRO A 34 28.20 28.96 -76.60
N VAL A 35 28.48 27.72 -77.04
CA VAL A 35 28.43 26.52 -76.14
C VAL A 35 29.39 26.65 -74.96
N LYS A 36 30.61 27.23 -75.12
CA LYS A 36 31.51 27.47 -73.99
C LYS A 36 30.94 28.47 -73.02
N LYS A 37 30.31 29.53 -73.49
CA LYS A 37 29.66 30.50 -72.59
C LYS A 37 28.48 29.89 -71.87
N TRP A 38 27.70 29.11 -72.55
CA TRP A 38 26.58 28.32 -71.96
C TRP A 38 27.12 27.33 -70.92
N LEU A 39 28.17 26.57 -71.24
CA LEU A 39 28.81 25.67 -70.27
C LEU A 39 29.32 26.38 -69.00
N TRP A 40 29.95 27.51 -69.18
CA TRP A 40 30.38 28.34 -68.04
C TRP A 40 29.19 28.91 -67.27
N ALA A 41 28.14 29.37 -67.96
CA ALA A 41 26.93 29.82 -67.24
C ALA A 41 26.27 28.72 -66.43
N VAL A 42 26.14 27.51 -67.04
CA VAL A 42 25.60 26.33 -66.29
C VAL A 42 26.50 25.95 -65.10
N LEU A 43 27.84 25.99 -65.25
CA LEU A 43 28.77 25.71 -64.19
C LEU A 43 28.65 26.70 -63.06
N ILE A 44 28.52 28.02 -63.35
CA ILE A 44 28.33 29.07 -62.35
C ILE A 44 26.96 28.87 -61.63
N ILE A 45 25.91 28.56 -62.33
CA ILE A 45 24.61 28.24 -61.74
C ILE A 45 24.73 27.02 -60.85
N LEU A 46 25.38 25.96 -61.26
CA LEU A 46 25.58 24.74 -60.50
C LEU A 46 26.43 25.00 -59.22
N LEU A 47 27.50 25.82 -59.34
CA LEU A 47 28.25 26.26 -58.21
C LEU A 47 27.44 27.14 -57.25
N SER A 48 26.58 28.03 -57.77
CA SER A 48 25.69 28.85 -56.93
C SER A 48 24.67 28.02 -56.19
N VAL A 49 24.14 26.95 -56.79
CA VAL A 49 23.23 26.00 -56.15
C VAL A 49 23.86 25.27 -54.97
N LEU A 50 25.19 25.02 -55.03
CA LEU A 50 25.93 24.40 -53.92
C LEU A 50 25.98 25.27 -52.65
N PHE A 51 25.82 26.59 -52.78
CA PHE A 51 25.78 27.50 -51.62
C PHE A 51 24.36 27.80 -51.13
N LEU A 52 23.31 27.25 -51.73
CA LEU A 52 21.95 27.40 -51.23
C LEU A 52 21.81 26.72 -49.87
N PRO A 53 20.99 27.28 -48.97
CA PRO A 53 20.70 26.65 -47.68
C PRO A 53 19.88 25.36 -47.92
N TRP A 54 20.35 24.29 -47.35
CA TRP A 54 19.71 22.99 -47.31
C TRP A 54 19.42 22.60 -45.87
N THR A 55 18.13 22.42 -45.54
CA THR A 55 17.76 21.95 -44.21
C THR A 55 18.05 20.45 -44.12
N GLN A 56 19.00 20.10 -43.27
CA GLN A 56 19.27 18.69 -42.96
C GLN A 56 18.03 18.06 -42.33
N ASN A 57 17.71 16.82 -42.67
CA ASN A 57 16.57 16.12 -42.11
C ASN A 57 16.90 14.64 -41.90
N ILE A 58 16.35 14.14 -40.79
CA ILE A 58 16.35 12.72 -40.45
C ILE A 58 14.93 12.20 -40.72
N ARG A 59 14.81 11.14 -41.45
CA ARG A 59 13.54 10.48 -41.69
C ARG A 59 13.41 9.24 -40.86
N ALA A 60 12.34 9.18 -40.06
CA ALA A 60 12.04 8.01 -39.27
C ALA A 60 10.59 7.58 -39.50
N LYS A 61 10.38 6.29 -39.63
CA LYS A 61 9.03 5.71 -39.66
C LYS A 61 8.54 5.51 -38.24
N GLY A 62 7.26 5.72 -38.06
CA GLY A 62 6.62 5.56 -36.76
C GLY A 62 5.15 5.21 -36.87
N THR A 63 4.54 5.07 -35.72
CA THR A 63 3.12 4.77 -35.59
C THR A 63 2.45 5.75 -34.64
N ILE A 64 1.17 6.01 -34.91
CA ILE A 64 0.35 6.85 -34.05
C ILE A 64 0.06 6.13 -32.75
N THR A 65 0.39 6.76 -31.66
CA THR A 65 0.16 6.28 -30.30
C THR A 65 -0.46 7.40 -29.45
N THR A 66 -0.48 7.23 -28.15
CA THR A 66 -0.95 8.26 -27.19
C THR A 66 0.23 8.91 -26.48
N LEU A 67 0.10 10.19 -26.16
CA LEU A 67 1.12 10.93 -25.43
C LEU A 67 1.23 10.42 -23.97
N ARG A 68 0.11 10.11 -23.36
CA ARG A 68 0.04 9.61 -21.96
C ARG A 68 -0.31 8.13 -21.95
N GLN A 69 0.30 7.37 -21.05
CA GLN A 69 0.04 5.94 -20.90
C GLN A 69 -1.41 5.64 -20.49
N GLU A 70 -2.01 6.51 -19.66
CA GLU A 70 -3.40 6.41 -19.20
C GLU A 70 -4.43 6.51 -20.35
N GLN A 71 -4.03 7.12 -21.47
CA GLN A 71 -4.87 7.28 -22.67
C GLN A 71 -4.77 6.11 -23.66
N ARG A 72 -3.98 5.09 -23.33
CA ARG A 72 -3.94 3.86 -24.13
C ARG A 72 -5.20 3.03 -23.92
N PRO A 73 -5.59 2.23 -24.89
CA PRO A 73 -6.63 1.24 -24.69
C PRO A 73 -6.29 0.37 -23.47
N GLN A 74 -7.25 0.23 -22.57
CA GLN A 74 -7.07 -0.53 -21.32
C GLN A 74 -7.88 -1.81 -21.39
N GLU A 75 -7.22 -2.92 -21.16
CA GLU A 75 -7.86 -4.21 -21.00
C GLU A 75 -8.49 -4.30 -19.61
N ILE A 76 -9.76 -4.61 -19.56
CA ILE A 76 -10.50 -4.86 -18.32
C ILE A 76 -10.56 -6.35 -18.10
N ASN A 77 -9.92 -6.78 -17.03
CA ASN A 77 -9.82 -8.19 -16.67
C ASN A 77 -10.69 -8.50 -15.44
N THR A 78 -11.14 -9.75 -15.34
CA THR A 78 -11.82 -10.23 -14.12
C THR A 78 -10.84 -10.24 -12.97
N ILE A 79 -11.23 -9.64 -11.84
CA ILE A 79 -10.46 -9.72 -10.57
C ILE A 79 -10.81 -11.01 -9.83
N ILE A 80 -12.02 -11.52 -10.02
CA ILE A 80 -12.51 -12.77 -9.42
C ILE A 80 -13.12 -13.66 -10.50
N GLY A 81 -12.96 -14.97 -10.38
CA GLY A 81 -13.68 -15.91 -11.22
C GLY A 81 -15.17 -15.93 -10.88
N GLY A 82 -16.02 -16.05 -11.90
CA GLY A 82 -17.46 -16.05 -11.71
C GLY A 82 -18.23 -16.43 -12.96
N GLN A 83 -19.53 -16.71 -12.81
CA GLN A 83 -20.42 -16.98 -13.92
C GLN A 83 -21.04 -15.68 -14.42
N VAL A 84 -21.04 -15.46 -15.73
CA VAL A 84 -21.71 -14.30 -16.34
C VAL A 84 -23.21 -14.35 -16.09
N LYS A 85 -23.72 -13.39 -15.31
CA LYS A 85 -25.17 -13.23 -15.05
C LYS A 85 -25.80 -12.27 -16.04
N LYS A 86 -25.17 -11.13 -16.28
CA LYS A 86 -25.75 -10.09 -17.14
C LYS A 86 -24.67 -9.18 -17.71
N TRP A 87 -24.79 -8.88 -18.99
CA TRP A 87 -24.08 -7.81 -19.68
C TRP A 87 -24.91 -6.53 -19.65
N TYR A 88 -24.31 -5.38 -19.35
CA TYR A 88 -24.97 -4.08 -19.36
C TYR A 88 -24.59 -3.24 -20.57
N ILE A 89 -23.54 -3.62 -21.29
CA ILE A 89 -22.99 -2.92 -22.44
C ILE A 89 -22.81 -3.86 -23.64
N LYS A 90 -22.65 -3.28 -24.80
CA LYS A 90 -22.32 -3.97 -26.05
C LYS A 90 -21.03 -3.43 -26.63
N GLU A 91 -20.39 -4.18 -27.49
CA GLU A 91 -19.23 -3.71 -28.25
C GLU A 91 -19.63 -2.50 -29.12
N GLY A 92 -18.85 -1.42 -29.03
CA GLY A 92 -19.10 -0.14 -29.66
C GLY A 92 -19.78 0.91 -28.78
N ASP A 93 -20.34 0.54 -27.64
CA ASP A 93 -20.97 1.48 -26.72
C ASP A 93 -19.94 2.42 -26.07
N TYR A 94 -20.42 3.64 -25.72
CA TYR A 94 -19.65 4.57 -24.91
C TYR A 94 -20.03 4.44 -23.44
N VAL A 95 -19.03 4.27 -22.58
CA VAL A 95 -19.18 4.14 -21.13
C VAL A 95 -18.52 5.30 -20.40
N LYS A 96 -19.09 5.65 -19.25
CA LYS A 96 -18.50 6.59 -18.28
C LYS A 96 -17.79 5.83 -17.18
N GLU A 97 -16.85 6.50 -16.53
CA GLU A 97 -16.21 5.99 -15.33
C GLU A 97 -17.26 5.60 -14.28
N GLY A 98 -17.15 4.37 -13.76
CA GLY A 98 -18.09 3.80 -12.80
C GLY A 98 -19.28 3.04 -13.40
N ASP A 99 -19.55 3.16 -14.70
CA ASP A 99 -20.62 2.40 -15.35
C ASP A 99 -20.37 0.88 -15.24
N THR A 100 -21.43 0.14 -14.97
CA THR A 100 -21.33 -1.33 -14.86
C THR A 100 -21.25 -1.95 -16.25
N ILE A 101 -20.20 -2.71 -16.49
CA ILE A 101 -19.95 -3.44 -17.73
C ILE A 101 -20.65 -4.81 -17.69
N LEU A 102 -20.38 -5.57 -16.64
CA LEU A 102 -20.75 -6.96 -16.50
C LEU A 102 -21.07 -7.28 -15.03
N GLN A 103 -22.09 -8.08 -14.82
CA GLN A 103 -22.39 -8.69 -13.52
C GLN A 103 -21.99 -10.16 -13.54
N LEU A 104 -21.14 -10.54 -12.59
CA LEU A 104 -20.78 -11.93 -12.34
C LEU A 104 -21.66 -12.52 -11.25
N GLY A 105 -21.85 -13.81 -11.29
CA GLY A 105 -22.41 -14.63 -10.21
C GLY A 105 -21.33 -15.44 -9.55
N GLU A 106 -21.51 -15.72 -8.29
CA GLU A 106 -20.59 -16.57 -7.54
C GLU A 106 -20.64 -18.02 -8.02
N VAL A 107 -19.49 -18.67 -8.04
CA VAL A 107 -19.33 -20.09 -8.39
C VAL A 107 -18.70 -20.90 -7.25
N LYS A 108 -18.14 -20.25 -6.23
CA LYS A 108 -17.56 -20.92 -5.06
C LYS A 108 -18.60 -21.12 -3.98
N VAL A 109 -18.72 -22.36 -3.49
CA VAL A 109 -19.73 -22.77 -2.49
C VAL A 109 -19.67 -21.93 -1.21
N ASP A 110 -18.47 -21.53 -0.78
CA ASP A 110 -18.24 -20.75 0.45
C ASP A 110 -18.91 -19.37 0.45
N TYR A 111 -19.28 -18.86 -0.71
CA TYR A 111 -19.86 -17.51 -0.90
C TYR A 111 -21.26 -17.55 -1.51
N PHE A 112 -21.87 -18.73 -1.62
CA PHE A 112 -23.19 -18.90 -2.23
C PHE A 112 -24.35 -18.30 -1.42
N ASP A 113 -24.14 -18.09 -0.12
CA ASP A 113 -25.20 -17.57 0.75
C ASP A 113 -25.44 -16.08 0.49
N PRO A 114 -26.61 -15.69 -0.06
CA PRO A 114 -26.92 -14.27 -0.29
C PRO A 114 -26.99 -13.45 1.00
N LEU A 115 -27.20 -14.12 2.16
CA LEU A 115 -27.30 -13.48 3.47
C LEU A 115 -25.99 -13.52 4.25
N LEU A 116 -24.88 -13.95 3.64
CA LEU A 116 -23.60 -14.14 4.31
C LEU A 116 -23.13 -12.88 5.04
N LEU A 117 -23.23 -11.72 4.41
CA LEU A 117 -22.90 -10.44 5.02
C LEU A 117 -23.77 -10.12 6.24
N ASN A 118 -25.09 -10.29 6.11
CA ASN A 118 -26.03 -10.03 7.19
C ASN A 118 -25.78 -10.95 8.38
N ARG A 119 -25.59 -12.25 8.13
CA ARG A 119 -25.29 -13.23 9.19
C ARG A 119 -23.97 -12.96 9.89
N THR A 120 -22.95 -12.56 9.14
CA THR A 120 -21.67 -12.19 9.72
C THR A 120 -21.81 -10.93 10.59
N GLN A 121 -22.61 -9.94 10.14
CA GLN A 121 -22.89 -8.74 10.93
C GLN A 121 -23.67 -9.07 12.21
N GLU A 122 -24.65 -9.98 12.14
CA GLU A 122 -25.37 -10.46 13.32
C GLU A 122 -24.44 -11.16 14.32
N GLN A 123 -23.50 -11.98 13.84
CA GLN A 123 -22.48 -12.60 14.68
C GLN A 123 -21.59 -11.57 15.37
N ILE A 124 -21.16 -10.52 14.67
CA ILE A 124 -20.40 -9.42 15.23
C ILE A 124 -21.19 -8.74 16.36
N ASN A 125 -22.46 -8.41 16.11
CA ASN A 125 -23.33 -7.75 17.09
C ASN A 125 -23.53 -8.64 18.34
N ALA A 126 -23.77 -9.93 18.17
CA ALA A 126 -23.91 -10.88 19.28
C ALA A 126 -22.64 -11.00 20.12
N LYS A 127 -21.47 -11.03 19.48
CA LYS A 127 -20.17 -11.02 20.18
C LYS A 127 -19.92 -9.71 20.90
N GLN A 128 -20.29 -8.57 20.32
CA GLN A 128 -20.21 -7.27 21.00
C GLN A 128 -21.06 -7.20 22.25
N GLN A 129 -22.29 -7.71 22.22
CA GLN A 129 -23.14 -7.85 23.41
C GLN A 129 -22.52 -8.79 24.46
N THR A 130 -21.84 -9.84 24.04
CA THR A 130 -21.11 -10.74 24.95
C THR A 130 -19.98 -10.01 25.64
N ILE A 131 -19.22 -9.13 24.94
CA ILE A 131 -18.18 -8.30 25.54
C ILE A 131 -18.75 -7.35 26.60
N GLU A 132 -19.90 -6.74 26.32
CA GLU A 132 -20.59 -5.87 27.26
C GLU A 132 -21.03 -6.66 28.51
N GLY A 133 -21.56 -7.87 28.32
CA GLY A 133 -21.90 -8.77 29.43
C GLY A 133 -20.70 -9.10 30.33
N TYR A 134 -19.55 -9.40 29.76
CA TYR A 134 -18.31 -9.63 30.54
C TYR A 134 -17.80 -8.37 31.23
N ASN A 135 -17.89 -7.21 30.61
CA ASN A 135 -17.51 -5.95 31.23
C ASN A 135 -18.42 -5.62 32.43
N ASN A 136 -19.73 -5.84 32.29
CA ASN A 136 -20.70 -5.66 33.38
C ASN A 136 -20.43 -6.63 34.53
N LYS A 137 -20.10 -7.90 34.23
CA LYS A 137 -19.71 -8.89 35.23
C LYS A 137 -18.44 -8.47 35.96
N ALA A 138 -17.43 -7.96 35.26
CA ALA A 138 -16.22 -7.43 35.87
C ALA A 138 -16.49 -6.23 36.82
N GLY A 139 -17.37 -5.31 36.40
CA GLY A 139 -17.81 -4.18 37.22
C GLY A 139 -18.56 -4.63 38.47
N THR A 140 -19.41 -5.66 38.36
CA THR A 140 -20.11 -6.26 39.52
C THR A 140 -19.11 -6.88 40.49
N ALA A 141 -18.12 -7.62 40.02
CA ALA A 141 -17.06 -8.22 40.83
C ALA A 141 -16.19 -7.14 41.54
N GLU A 142 -15.94 -6.02 40.91
CA GLU A 142 -15.26 -4.87 41.47
C GLU A 142 -16.07 -4.24 42.62
N THR A 143 -17.38 -4.02 42.39
CA THR A 143 -18.29 -3.52 43.45
C THR A 143 -18.35 -4.48 44.62
N GLN A 144 -18.38 -5.79 44.36
CA GLN A 144 -18.31 -6.81 45.41
C GLN A 144 -17.02 -6.76 46.20
N THR A 145 -15.87 -6.56 45.52
CA THR A 145 -14.56 -6.39 46.18
C THR A 145 -14.58 -5.20 47.13
N MET A 146 -15.10 -4.06 46.68
CA MET A 146 -15.23 -2.85 47.55
C MET A 146 -16.13 -3.09 48.75
N ALA A 147 -17.26 -3.78 48.59
CA ALA A 147 -18.16 -4.13 49.69
C ALA A 147 -17.53 -5.08 50.72
N LEU A 148 -16.74 -6.05 50.24
CA LEU A 148 -15.98 -6.97 51.11
C LEU A 148 -14.89 -6.26 51.89
N LEU A 149 -14.13 -5.34 51.27
CA LEU A 149 -13.15 -4.51 51.97
C LEU A 149 -13.78 -3.67 53.07
N GLN A 150 -14.89 -3.01 52.76
CA GLN A 150 -15.62 -2.23 53.77
C GLN A 150 -16.18 -3.12 54.89
N GLY A 151 -16.75 -4.28 54.57
CA GLY A 151 -17.21 -5.27 55.52
C GLY A 151 -16.11 -5.80 56.39
N GLN A 152 -14.91 -6.05 55.87
CA GLN A 152 -13.72 -6.43 56.65
C GLN A 152 -13.38 -5.36 57.70
N VAL A 153 -13.30 -4.11 57.30
CA VAL A 153 -12.99 -3.00 58.20
C VAL A 153 -13.97 -2.95 59.37
N LEU A 154 -15.28 -2.99 59.08
CA LEU A 154 -16.33 -2.94 60.10
C LEU A 154 -16.27 -4.16 61.05
N LYS A 155 -16.04 -5.37 60.51
CA LYS A 155 -15.92 -6.59 61.31
C LYS A 155 -14.69 -6.53 62.26
N LEU A 156 -13.56 -6.07 61.70
CA LEU A 156 -12.33 -5.92 62.53
C LEU A 156 -12.51 -4.87 63.62
N GLN A 157 -13.17 -3.75 63.34
CA GLN A 157 -13.48 -2.72 64.35
C GLN A 157 -14.37 -3.27 65.45
N SER A 158 -15.38 -4.12 65.09
CA SER A 158 -16.21 -4.79 66.10
C SER A 158 -15.40 -5.76 66.96
N LEU A 159 -14.48 -6.55 66.38
CA LEU A 159 -13.61 -7.44 67.11
C LEU A 159 -12.60 -6.72 68.00
N ASP A 160 -12.07 -5.57 67.58
CA ASP A 160 -11.19 -4.73 68.37
C ASP A 160 -11.93 -4.19 69.61
N SER A 161 -13.20 -3.79 69.45
CA SER A 161 -14.03 -3.37 70.63
C SER A 161 -14.24 -4.52 71.59
N LYS A 162 -14.52 -5.75 71.13
CA LYS A 162 -14.64 -6.94 71.97
C LYS A 162 -13.33 -7.29 72.64
N LEU A 163 -12.19 -7.20 71.99
CA LEU A 163 -10.88 -7.42 72.53
C LEU A 163 -10.59 -6.43 73.68
N GLN A 164 -10.90 -5.16 73.50
CA GLN A 164 -10.75 -4.15 74.54
C GLN A 164 -11.63 -4.45 75.73
N GLN A 165 -12.90 -4.83 75.58
CA GLN A 165 -13.80 -5.22 76.59
C GLN A 165 -13.27 -6.45 77.38
N GLN A 166 -12.78 -7.47 76.67
CA GLN A 166 -12.21 -8.67 77.27
C GLN A 166 -10.89 -8.38 78.00
N GLN A 167 -10.07 -7.46 77.55
CA GLN A 167 -8.85 -7.00 78.27
C GLN A 167 -9.21 -6.36 79.60
N LEU A 168 -10.26 -5.52 79.66
CA LEU A 168 -10.76 -4.93 80.88
C LEU A 168 -11.27 -6.01 81.87
N LYS A 169 -11.98 -7.04 81.31
CA LYS A 169 -12.44 -8.18 82.18
C LYS A 169 -11.27 -8.95 82.72
N VAL A 170 -10.24 -9.26 81.97
CA VAL A 170 -9.00 -9.91 82.46
C VAL A 170 -8.34 -9.09 83.52
N ALA A 171 -8.26 -7.76 83.38
CA ALA A 171 -7.69 -6.87 84.45
C ALA A 171 -8.53 -6.90 85.70
N SER A 172 -9.88 -6.88 85.61
CA SER A 172 -10.78 -7.01 86.73
C SER A 172 -10.62 -8.34 87.43
N ASP A 173 -10.66 -9.46 86.70
CA ASP A 173 -10.52 -10.80 87.34
C ASP A 173 -9.13 -11.01 88.00
N SER A 174 -8.08 -10.36 87.41
CA SER A 174 -6.73 -10.34 88.00
C SER A 174 -6.71 -9.61 89.31
N THR A 175 -7.39 -8.45 89.40
CA THR A 175 -7.48 -7.66 90.65
C THR A 175 -8.29 -8.43 91.72
N ASP A 176 -9.41 -9.04 91.31
CA ASP A 176 -10.20 -9.90 92.19
C ASP A 176 -9.38 -11.07 92.78
N LEU A 177 -8.58 -11.74 91.92
CA LEU A 177 -7.68 -12.81 92.37
C LEU A 177 -6.65 -12.31 93.41
N ILE A 178 -6.04 -11.17 93.16
CA ILE A 178 -5.09 -10.58 94.16
C ILE A 178 -5.80 -10.32 95.45
N ALA A 179 -7.01 -9.79 95.47
CA ALA A 179 -7.77 -9.54 96.71
C ALA A 179 -8.05 -10.85 97.44
N VAL A 180 -8.47 -11.90 96.73
CA VAL A 180 -8.77 -13.21 97.33
C VAL A 180 -7.48 -13.91 97.88
N ILE A 181 -6.36 -13.78 97.17
CA ILE A 181 -5.04 -14.26 97.65
C ILE A 181 -4.69 -13.57 98.93
N ASN A 182 -4.88 -12.26 99.05
CA ASN A 182 -4.61 -11.51 100.28
C ASN A 182 -5.54 -11.97 101.41
N GLU A 183 -6.85 -12.19 101.14
CA GLU A 183 -7.80 -12.74 102.08
C GLU A 183 -7.34 -14.14 102.63
N GLN A 184 -6.97 -15.03 101.68
CA GLN A 184 -6.43 -16.36 102.04
C GLN A 184 -5.18 -16.26 102.95
N ASN A 185 -4.25 -15.37 102.62
CA ASN A 185 -3.03 -15.15 103.41
C ASN A 185 -3.33 -14.63 104.86
N VAL A 186 -4.38 -13.82 104.99
CA VAL A 186 -4.84 -13.40 106.33
C VAL A 186 -5.39 -14.59 107.08
N TYR A 187 -6.31 -15.37 106.52
CA TYR A 187 -6.85 -16.56 107.21
C TYR A 187 -5.79 -17.64 107.46
N LYS A 188 -4.80 -17.81 106.58
CA LYS A 188 -3.64 -18.68 106.82
C LYS A 188 -2.87 -18.29 108.08
N ARG A 189 -2.53 -17.01 108.23
CA ARG A 189 -1.86 -16.53 109.43
C ARG A 189 -2.73 -16.72 110.68
N GLN A 190 -4.08 -16.53 110.58
CA GLN A 190 -5.01 -16.74 111.72
C GLN A 190 -5.10 -18.19 112.12
N ILE A 191 -5.11 -19.15 111.19
CA ILE A 191 -5.15 -20.56 111.53
C ILE A 191 -3.80 -21.06 112.07
N ASP A 192 -2.67 -20.59 111.54
CA ASP A 192 -1.33 -20.92 112.01
C ASP A 192 -1.17 -20.44 113.44
N ALA A 193 -1.59 -19.19 113.76
CA ALA A 193 -1.60 -18.67 115.14
C ALA A 193 -2.59 -19.43 116.03
N ALA A 194 -3.78 -19.78 115.56
CA ALA A 194 -4.76 -20.55 116.33
C ALA A 194 -4.30 -21.97 116.69
N LYS A 195 -3.50 -22.60 115.77
CA LYS A 195 -2.90 -23.88 116.06
C LYS A 195 -1.95 -23.80 117.24
N THR A 196 -1.08 -22.81 117.29
CA THR A 196 -0.18 -22.59 118.41
C THR A 196 -0.95 -22.31 119.72
N MET A 197 -2.06 -21.52 119.66
CA MET A 197 -2.91 -21.24 120.84
C MET A 197 -3.70 -22.48 121.30
N LEU A 198 -4.13 -23.38 120.40
CA LEU A 198 -4.77 -24.64 120.71
C LEU A 198 -3.77 -25.56 121.46
N ASP A 199 -2.54 -25.70 120.94
CA ASP A 199 -1.47 -26.50 121.50
C ASP A 199 -1.08 -26.02 122.90
N SER A 200 -1.20 -24.70 123.22
CA SER A 200 -1.00 -24.10 124.51
C SER A 200 -2.23 -24.12 125.41
N GLY A 201 -3.37 -24.60 124.93
CA GLY A 201 -4.65 -24.63 125.71
C GLY A 201 -5.35 -23.26 125.80
N ALA A 202 -4.94 -22.24 125.01
CA ALA A 202 -5.48 -20.87 125.09
C ALA A 202 -6.77 -20.66 124.30
N ILE A 203 -7.17 -21.59 123.40
CA ILE A 203 -8.47 -21.55 122.68
C ILE A 203 -9.15 -22.92 122.69
N SER A 204 -10.49 -22.90 122.40
CA SER A 204 -11.26 -24.12 122.28
C SER A 204 -11.08 -24.84 120.97
N LEU A 205 -11.25 -26.19 120.94
CA LEU A 205 -11.27 -26.96 119.63
C LEU A 205 -12.30 -26.42 118.69
N VAL A 206 -13.47 -25.98 119.15
CA VAL A 206 -14.54 -25.39 118.33
C VAL A 206 -14.07 -24.09 117.66
N ASP A 207 -13.37 -23.22 118.35
CA ASP A 207 -12.83 -21.99 117.79
C ASP A 207 -11.73 -22.26 116.78
N PHE A 208 -10.87 -23.25 116.98
CA PHE A 208 -9.89 -23.70 115.97
C PHE A 208 -10.57 -24.26 114.72
N GLU A 209 -11.54 -25.15 114.87
CA GLU A 209 -12.28 -25.75 113.73
C GLU A 209 -13.05 -24.66 112.96
N LYS A 210 -13.61 -23.66 113.61
CA LYS A 210 -14.23 -22.49 112.94
C LYS A 210 -13.21 -21.72 112.11
N ARG A 211 -11.98 -21.44 112.58
CA ARG A 211 -10.93 -20.78 111.88
C ARG A 211 -10.42 -21.66 110.66
N ARG A 212 -10.32 -22.95 110.86
CA ARG A 212 -9.97 -23.95 109.85
C ARG A 212 -10.99 -23.95 108.73
N MET A 213 -12.28 -23.91 109.01
CA MET A 213 -13.33 -23.80 108.02
C MET A 213 -13.25 -22.51 107.24
N ASN A 214 -12.99 -21.36 107.90
CA ASN A 214 -12.79 -20.06 107.24
C ASN A 214 -11.59 -20.10 106.28
N TYR A 215 -10.46 -20.72 106.71
CA TYR A 215 -9.30 -20.88 105.81
C TYR A 215 -9.62 -21.80 104.59
N GLN A 216 -10.32 -22.94 104.85
CA GLN A 216 -10.76 -23.82 103.77
C GLN A 216 -11.69 -23.10 102.75
N ASN A 217 -12.61 -22.30 103.24
CA ASN A 217 -13.49 -21.47 102.42
C ASN A 217 -12.68 -20.43 101.59
N ALA A 218 -11.66 -19.82 102.20
CA ALA A 218 -10.78 -18.88 101.43
C ALA A 218 -9.95 -19.58 100.38
N VAL A 219 -9.45 -20.81 100.62
CA VAL A 219 -8.79 -21.65 99.65
C VAL A 219 -9.74 -21.97 98.47
N ALA A 220 -11.00 -22.36 98.75
CA ALA A 220 -11.98 -22.62 97.69
C ALA A 220 -12.30 -21.38 96.88
N LYS A 221 -12.44 -20.21 97.56
CA LYS A 221 -12.61 -18.91 96.87
C LYS A 221 -11.42 -18.61 95.90
N LYS A 222 -10.17 -18.83 96.38
CA LYS A 222 -8.95 -18.60 95.61
C LYS A 222 -8.95 -19.47 94.37
N ILE A 223 -9.22 -20.77 94.46
CA ILE A 223 -9.28 -21.67 93.35
C ILE A 223 -10.36 -21.21 92.29
N SER A 224 -11.53 -20.77 92.81
CA SER A 224 -12.58 -20.23 91.93
C SER A 224 -12.14 -18.96 91.19
N ALA A 225 -11.44 -18.03 91.94
CA ALA A 225 -10.91 -16.82 91.27
C ALA A 225 -9.79 -17.11 90.25
N GLU A 226 -8.89 -18.08 90.58
CA GLU A 226 -7.86 -18.55 89.63
C GLU A 226 -8.48 -19.10 88.37
N ASN A 227 -9.51 -19.95 88.52
CA ASN A 227 -10.22 -20.50 87.38
C ASN A 227 -10.90 -19.41 86.54
N LYS A 228 -11.58 -18.44 87.21
CA LYS A 228 -12.22 -17.31 86.55
C LYS A 228 -11.21 -16.44 85.77
N PHE A 229 -10.06 -16.14 86.31
CA PHE A 229 -8.97 -15.40 85.66
C PHE A 229 -8.39 -16.20 84.51
N ALA A 230 -8.15 -17.50 84.63
CA ALA A 230 -7.67 -18.36 83.60
C ALA A 230 -8.67 -18.43 82.42
N GLN A 231 -9.98 -18.52 82.70
CA GLN A 231 -11.04 -18.51 81.72
C GLN A 231 -11.07 -17.18 80.95
N SER A 232 -11.00 -16.04 81.62
CA SER A 232 -11.01 -14.72 80.97
C SER A 232 -9.76 -14.51 80.07
N ARG A 233 -8.61 -15.01 80.43
CA ARG A 233 -7.39 -15.04 79.59
C ARG A 233 -7.55 -15.92 78.43
N GLN A 234 -8.13 -17.10 78.54
CA GLN A 234 -8.38 -18.01 77.45
C GLN A 234 -9.33 -17.39 76.38
N GLU A 235 -10.38 -16.70 76.88
CA GLU A 235 -11.34 -16.02 76.00
C GLU A 235 -10.68 -14.88 75.25
N LEU A 236 -9.71 -14.16 75.86
CA LEU A 236 -8.91 -13.13 75.16
C LEU A 236 -8.06 -13.73 73.98
N ILE A 237 -7.48 -14.92 74.21
CA ILE A 237 -6.71 -15.63 73.22
C ILE A 237 -7.63 -16.06 72.04
N ILE A 238 -8.81 -16.59 72.32
CA ILE A 238 -9.81 -17.00 71.33
C ILE A 238 -10.20 -15.80 70.46
N LEU A 239 -10.51 -14.65 71.10
CA LEU A 239 -10.84 -13.43 70.28
C LEU A 239 -9.71 -12.94 69.39
N ARG A 240 -8.44 -13.10 69.80
CA ARG A 240 -7.27 -12.79 68.96
C ARG A 240 -7.19 -13.75 67.78
N ILE A 241 -7.43 -15.03 68.00
CA ILE A 241 -7.48 -16.03 66.92
C ILE A 241 -8.64 -15.72 65.97
N GLU A 242 -9.83 -15.39 66.49
CA GLU A 242 -11.01 -15.01 65.69
C GLU A 242 -10.70 -13.78 64.80
N LYS A 243 -9.99 -12.76 65.33
CA LYS A 243 -9.57 -11.60 64.53
C LYS A 243 -8.68 -12.00 63.38
N ASN A 244 -7.65 -12.83 63.60
CA ASN A 244 -6.74 -13.28 62.57
C ASN A 244 -7.45 -14.16 61.50
N SER A 245 -8.33 -15.06 61.99
CA SER A 245 -9.15 -15.90 61.09
C SER A 245 -10.09 -15.06 60.20
N THR A 246 -10.67 -14.00 60.79
CA THR A 246 -11.51 -13.05 60.02
C THR A 246 -10.73 -12.35 58.92
N VAL A 247 -9.49 -11.89 59.21
CA VAL A 247 -8.63 -11.29 58.17
C VAL A 247 -8.41 -12.27 57.00
N GLN A 248 -8.07 -13.52 57.35
CA GLN A 248 -7.82 -14.55 56.34
C GLN A 248 -9.08 -14.86 55.49
N GLU A 249 -10.24 -14.98 56.14
CA GLU A 249 -11.52 -15.25 55.48
C GLU A 249 -11.89 -14.15 54.49
N TYR A 250 -11.73 -12.88 54.90
CA TYR A 250 -11.99 -11.76 53.99
C TYR A 250 -10.98 -11.67 52.85
N THR A 251 -9.68 -11.93 53.14
CA THR A 251 -8.65 -11.98 52.10
C THR A 251 -9.00 -13.02 51.04
N ASP A 252 -9.42 -14.21 51.44
CA ASP A 252 -9.84 -15.26 50.48
C ASP A 252 -11.05 -14.84 49.64
N LYS A 253 -12.07 -14.21 50.27
CA LYS A 253 -13.25 -13.69 49.56
C LYS A 253 -12.91 -12.60 48.55
N ILE A 254 -12.02 -11.66 48.95
CA ILE A 254 -11.55 -10.58 48.09
C ILE A 254 -10.78 -11.15 46.91
N SER A 255 -9.83 -12.06 47.17
CA SER A 255 -9.04 -12.70 46.12
C SER A 255 -9.90 -13.46 45.09
N LYS A 256 -10.98 -14.12 45.56
CA LYS A 256 -11.95 -14.77 44.66
C LYS A 256 -12.70 -13.76 43.79
N ALA A 257 -13.19 -12.66 44.41
CA ALA A 257 -13.89 -11.61 43.63
C ALA A 257 -12.97 -10.92 42.62
N GLU A 258 -11.72 -10.65 42.96
CA GLU A 258 -10.72 -10.14 42.04
C GLU A 258 -10.39 -11.14 40.94
N GLY A 259 -10.27 -12.43 41.26
CA GLY A 259 -10.09 -13.49 40.25
C GLY A 259 -11.25 -13.56 39.23
N GLU A 260 -12.51 -13.39 39.70
CA GLU A 260 -13.67 -13.30 38.81
C GLU A 260 -13.64 -12.06 37.92
N LYS A 261 -13.20 -10.89 38.46
CA LYS A 261 -13.01 -9.67 37.68
C LYS A 261 -11.99 -9.88 36.55
N PHE A 262 -10.80 -10.40 36.87
CA PHE A 262 -9.76 -10.61 35.84
C PHE A 262 -10.13 -11.70 34.84
N SER A 263 -10.81 -12.76 35.28
CA SER A 263 -11.34 -13.79 34.38
C SER A 263 -12.36 -13.21 33.39
N SER A 264 -13.26 -12.35 33.87
CA SER A 264 -14.24 -11.68 33.01
C SER A 264 -13.59 -10.73 32.02
N LEU A 265 -12.59 -9.94 32.44
CA LEU A 265 -11.81 -9.06 31.54
C LEU A 265 -11.02 -9.87 30.50
N SER A 266 -10.44 -11.00 30.88
CA SER A 266 -9.75 -11.90 29.94
C SER A 266 -10.71 -12.47 28.87
N ASN A 267 -11.92 -12.89 29.30
CA ASN A 267 -12.94 -13.37 28.39
C ASN A 267 -13.45 -12.27 27.45
N ALA A 268 -13.59 -11.03 27.97
CA ALA A 268 -13.93 -9.87 27.13
C ALA A 268 -12.85 -9.60 26.08
N ALA A 269 -11.56 -9.68 26.44
CA ALA A 269 -10.44 -9.49 25.53
C ALA A 269 -10.38 -10.58 24.44
N SER A 270 -10.58 -11.85 24.84
CA SER A 270 -10.64 -12.97 23.88
C SER A 270 -11.80 -12.81 22.91
N THR A 271 -13.00 -12.45 23.41
CA THR A 271 -14.16 -12.21 22.56
C THR A 271 -13.95 -11.02 21.61
N ARG A 272 -13.22 -9.97 22.05
CA ARG A 272 -12.84 -8.84 21.18
C ARG A 272 -11.93 -9.28 20.02
N ALA A 273 -11.01 -10.22 20.27
CA ALA A 273 -10.20 -10.80 19.20
C ALA A 273 -11.05 -11.60 18.19
N ASP A 274 -12.11 -12.29 18.67
CA ASP A 274 -13.06 -12.95 17.77
C ASP A 274 -13.87 -11.95 16.94
N VAL A 275 -14.31 -10.83 17.54
CA VAL A 275 -14.97 -9.74 16.80
C VAL A 275 -14.05 -9.23 15.67
N SER A 276 -12.79 -8.95 15.97
CA SER A 276 -11.84 -8.47 14.93
C SER A 276 -11.65 -9.48 13.79
N LYS A 277 -11.67 -10.78 14.07
CA LYS A 277 -11.65 -11.81 13.02
C LYS A 277 -12.90 -11.76 12.16
N LEU A 278 -14.08 -11.64 12.77
CA LEU A 278 -15.36 -11.55 12.05
C LEU A 278 -15.46 -10.25 11.22
N GLU A 279 -14.94 -9.13 11.74
CA GLU A 279 -14.87 -7.86 11.01
C GLU A 279 -13.98 -7.97 9.77
N ASN A 280 -12.83 -8.65 9.88
CA ASN A 280 -11.97 -8.93 8.73
C ASN A 280 -12.66 -9.83 7.70
N LEU A 281 -13.38 -10.85 8.14
CA LEU A 281 -14.18 -11.70 7.24
C LEU A 281 -15.29 -10.90 6.56
N TYR A 282 -16.01 -10.07 7.32
CA TYR A 282 -17.05 -9.19 6.78
C TYR A 282 -16.50 -8.24 5.71
N ALA A 283 -15.37 -7.58 6.00
CA ALA A 283 -14.71 -6.70 5.05
C ALA A 283 -14.27 -7.44 3.77
N GLY A 284 -13.76 -8.66 3.91
CA GLY A 284 -13.43 -9.54 2.79
C GLY A 284 -14.64 -9.89 1.94
N TYR A 285 -15.75 -10.25 2.56
CA TYR A 285 -17.00 -10.58 1.87
C TYR A 285 -17.62 -9.36 1.18
N ASP A 286 -17.60 -8.19 1.81
CA ASP A 286 -18.09 -6.94 1.23
C ASP A 286 -17.24 -6.50 0.02
N ALA A 287 -15.92 -6.55 0.15
CA ALA A 287 -15.00 -6.27 -0.95
C ALA A 287 -15.26 -7.23 -2.14
N ARG A 288 -15.40 -8.54 -1.86
CA ARG A 288 -15.70 -9.53 -2.88
C ARG A 288 -17.06 -9.26 -3.54
N ASN A 289 -18.09 -8.90 -2.77
CA ASN A 289 -19.42 -8.60 -3.29
C ASN A 289 -19.43 -7.43 -4.28
N LYS A 290 -18.60 -6.42 -4.02
CA LYS A 290 -18.40 -5.28 -4.93
C LYS A 290 -17.74 -5.70 -6.24
N LEU A 291 -16.86 -6.70 -6.22
CA LEU A 291 -16.14 -7.19 -7.41
C LEU A 291 -17.02 -8.00 -8.37
N TYR A 292 -18.25 -8.40 -7.96
CA TYR A 292 -19.20 -9.00 -8.91
C TYR A 292 -19.72 -8.02 -9.96
N TYR A 293 -19.65 -6.74 -9.70
CA TYR A 293 -19.99 -5.69 -10.65
C TYR A 293 -18.73 -5.10 -11.21
N ILE A 294 -18.35 -5.55 -12.41
CA ILE A 294 -17.19 -5.02 -13.11
C ILE A 294 -17.56 -3.69 -13.71
N LYS A 295 -16.82 -2.65 -13.34
CA LYS A 295 -17.10 -1.26 -13.72
C LYS A 295 -16.02 -0.72 -14.64
N ALA A 296 -16.40 0.26 -15.47
CA ALA A 296 -15.49 0.99 -16.32
C ALA A 296 -14.56 1.88 -15.47
N PRO A 297 -13.22 1.77 -15.62
CA PRO A 297 -12.26 2.59 -14.86
C PRO A 297 -12.13 4.01 -15.42
N GLN A 298 -12.62 4.27 -16.63
CA GLN A 298 -12.51 5.55 -17.32
C GLN A 298 -13.59 5.70 -18.40
N ASN A 299 -13.79 6.96 -18.84
CA ASN A 299 -14.69 7.26 -19.96
C ASN A 299 -14.08 6.79 -21.28
N GLY A 300 -14.83 6.04 -22.08
CA GLY A 300 -14.31 5.57 -23.34
C GLY A 300 -15.29 4.72 -24.13
N GLN A 301 -14.84 4.26 -25.29
CA GLN A 301 -15.59 3.34 -26.15
C GLN A 301 -15.12 1.90 -25.88
N VAL A 302 -16.07 1.02 -25.71
CA VAL A 302 -15.85 -0.42 -25.52
C VAL A 302 -15.52 -1.07 -26.85
N ILE A 303 -14.40 -1.77 -26.88
CA ILE A 303 -13.99 -2.56 -28.05
C ILE A 303 -13.58 -3.97 -27.60
N LYS A 304 -13.43 -4.89 -28.55
CA LYS A 304 -12.94 -6.26 -28.34
C LYS A 304 -13.62 -6.98 -27.17
N ALA A 305 -14.96 -6.88 -27.08
CA ALA A 305 -15.69 -7.65 -26.07
C ALA A 305 -15.47 -9.15 -26.29
N LYS A 306 -15.05 -9.85 -25.22
CA LYS A 306 -14.91 -11.29 -25.29
C LYS A 306 -16.29 -11.94 -25.44
N LYS A 307 -16.36 -13.02 -26.20
CA LYS A 307 -17.61 -13.75 -26.51
C LYS A 307 -18.06 -14.63 -25.33
N ALA A 308 -18.19 -14.05 -24.13
CA ALA A 308 -18.71 -14.79 -23.00
C ALA A 308 -20.24 -14.69 -22.98
N GLY A 309 -20.92 -15.78 -23.23
CA GLY A 309 -22.38 -15.87 -23.14
C GLY A 309 -22.88 -15.82 -21.69
N ILE A 310 -24.16 -15.48 -21.52
CA ILE A 310 -24.81 -15.60 -20.18
C ILE A 310 -24.74 -17.05 -19.73
N GLY A 311 -24.28 -17.29 -18.49
CA GLY A 311 -24.08 -18.62 -17.94
C GLY A 311 -22.66 -19.18 -18.09
N GLU A 312 -21.79 -18.54 -18.89
CA GLU A 312 -20.39 -18.94 -19.07
C GLU A 312 -19.54 -18.54 -17.85
N ILE A 313 -18.55 -19.37 -17.53
CA ILE A 313 -17.65 -19.13 -16.39
C ILE A 313 -16.39 -18.43 -16.90
N LEU A 314 -16.12 -17.27 -16.34
CA LEU A 314 -14.87 -16.53 -16.51
C LEU A 314 -13.89 -16.85 -15.38
N LYS A 315 -12.63 -17.01 -15.74
CA LYS A 315 -11.54 -17.23 -14.78
C LYS A 315 -11.00 -15.89 -14.29
N GLU A 316 -10.38 -15.91 -13.14
CA GLU A 316 -9.61 -14.76 -12.62
C GLU A 316 -8.49 -14.36 -13.59
N GLY A 317 -8.31 -13.05 -13.83
CA GLY A 317 -7.34 -12.51 -14.76
C GLY A 317 -7.77 -12.56 -16.24
N GLU A 318 -8.95 -13.06 -16.56
CA GLU A 318 -9.42 -13.18 -17.94
C GLU A 318 -9.94 -11.85 -18.48
N MET A 319 -9.45 -11.45 -19.67
CA MET A 319 -9.87 -10.22 -20.34
C MET A 319 -11.35 -10.28 -20.72
N ILE A 320 -12.09 -9.23 -20.40
CA ILE A 320 -13.53 -9.08 -20.66
C ILE A 320 -13.76 -8.18 -21.86
N VAL A 321 -13.25 -6.96 -21.77
CA VAL A 321 -13.38 -5.90 -22.77
C VAL A 321 -12.12 -5.05 -22.77
N GLU A 322 -11.92 -4.34 -23.86
CA GLU A 322 -10.92 -3.26 -23.96
C GLU A 322 -11.65 -1.92 -24.07
N ILE A 323 -11.23 -0.91 -23.31
CA ILE A 323 -11.81 0.44 -23.36
C ILE A 323 -10.80 1.41 -23.94
N VAL A 324 -11.21 2.09 -25.02
CA VAL A 324 -10.45 3.19 -25.64
C VAL A 324 -10.95 4.51 -25.05
N PRO A 325 -10.10 5.30 -24.41
CA PRO A 325 -10.51 6.59 -23.85
C PRO A 325 -11.13 7.52 -24.90
N SER A 326 -12.12 8.33 -24.49
CA SER A 326 -12.78 9.28 -25.40
C SER A 326 -11.94 10.53 -25.67
N GLN A 327 -11.02 10.89 -24.78
CA GLN A 327 -10.13 12.04 -24.92
C GLN A 327 -8.68 11.53 -25.05
N ILE A 328 -8.21 11.48 -26.30
CA ILE A 328 -6.86 11.01 -26.62
C ILE A 328 -6.02 12.19 -27.10
N GLN A 329 -4.89 12.41 -26.47
CA GLN A 329 -3.83 13.24 -26.99
C GLN A 329 -2.92 12.35 -27.84
N TYR A 330 -3.04 12.47 -29.15
CA TYR A 330 -2.21 11.67 -30.07
C TYR A 330 -0.74 12.08 -29.96
N ALA A 331 0.11 11.12 -30.08
CA ALA A 331 1.54 11.27 -30.30
C ALA A 331 1.99 10.32 -31.38
N VAL A 332 3.12 10.60 -32.00
CA VAL A 332 3.76 9.67 -32.94
C VAL A 332 4.98 9.08 -32.27
N GLU A 333 4.99 7.77 -32.22
CA GLU A 333 6.15 6.99 -31.79
C GLU A 333 7.02 6.72 -33.01
N MET A 334 8.21 7.29 -33.06
CA MET A 334 9.18 7.09 -34.13
C MET A 334 10.37 6.29 -33.64
N PHE A 335 11.04 5.62 -34.56
CA PHE A 335 12.24 4.88 -34.29
C PHE A 335 13.43 5.48 -35.04
N ALA A 336 14.33 6.11 -34.30
CA ALA A 336 15.52 6.73 -34.82
C ALA A 336 16.71 5.76 -34.77
N ASP A 337 17.57 5.82 -35.78
CA ASP A 337 18.81 5.05 -35.78
C ASP A 337 19.81 5.57 -34.71
N PRO A 338 20.65 4.71 -34.13
CA PRO A 338 21.62 5.09 -33.14
C PRO A 338 22.55 6.23 -33.56
N MET A 339 22.84 6.32 -34.86
CA MET A 339 23.70 7.35 -35.44
C MET A 339 23.06 8.75 -35.41
N ASP A 340 21.74 8.80 -35.48
CA ASP A 340 20.98 10.05 -35.55
C ASP A 340 20.63 10.58 -34.14
N LEU A 341 20.76 9.76 -33.11
CA LEU A 341 20.40 10.10 -31.74
C LEU A 341 21.06 11.38 -31.21
N PRO A 342 22.37 11.63 -31.43
CA PRO A 342 23.01 12.87 -30.95
C PRO A 342 22.46 14.16 -31.60
N LEU A 343 21.74 14.02 -32.71
CA LEU A 343 21.15 15.12 -33.46
C LEU A 343 19.69 15.39 -33.05
N ILE A 344 19.10 14.51 -32.25
CA ILE A 344 17.71 14.57 -31.83
C ILE A 344 17.63 15.14 -30.43
N ASN A 345 16.94 16.28 -30.26
CA ASN A 345 16.78 16.94 -29.00
C ASN A 345 15.31 17.10 -28.62
N ILE A 346 15.02 17.04 -27.32
CA ILE A 346 13.68 17.35 -26.79
C ILE A 346 13.32 18.79 -27.14
N GLY A 347 12.09 19.04 -27.58
CA GLY A 347 11.61 20.35 -28.04
C GLY A 347 11.89 20.64 -29.52
N GLN A 348 12.59 19.77 -30.22
CA GLN A 348 12.89 19.94 -31.66
C GLN A 348 11.61 19.71 -32.51
N LYS A 349 11.47 20.52 -33.54
CA LYS A 349 10.33 20.42 -34.50
C LYS A 349 10.51 19.28 -35.49
N VAL A 350 9.43 18.57 -35.69
CA VAL A 350 9.33 17.46 -36.64
C VAL A 350 8.15 17.72 -37.59
N ARG A 351 8.30 17.37 -38.85
CA ARG A 351 7.19 17.40 -39.81
C ARG A 351 6.72 15.96 -40.07
N PHE A 352 5.41 15.74 -40.04
CA PHE A 352 4.81 14.43 -40.29
C PHE A 352 4.06 14.38 -41.58
N VAL A 353 4.16 13.22 -42.20
CA VAL A 353 3.23 12.74 -43.22
C VAL A 353 2.52 11.54 -42.63
N PHE A 354 1.20 11.63 -42.50
CA PHE A 354 0.38 10.51 -42.02
C PHE A 354 -0.07 9.65 -43.23
N ASP A 355 -0.05 8.35 -43.06
CA ASP A 355 -0.53 7.43 -44.08
C ASP A 355 -2.02 7.65 -44.35
N GLY A 356 -2.38 7.67 -45.64
CA GLY A 356 -3.76 7.97 -46.09
C GLY A 356 -4.06 9.45 -46.30
N PHE A 357 -3.12 10.36 -45.97
CA PHE A 357 -3.28 11.80 -46.23
C PHE A 357 -2.35 12.25 -47.37
N PRO A 358 -2.89 12.97 -48.40
CA PRO A 358 -2.08 13.42 -49.54
C PRO A 358 -1.05 14.45 -49.09
N ALA A 359 0.21 14.23 -49.42
CA ALA A 359 1.31 15.14 -49.11
C ALA A 359 2.31 15.23 -50.24
N ILE A 360 2.84 16.45 -50.46
CA ILE A 360 3.94 16.73 -51.38
C ILE A 360 5.09 17.25 -50.57
N VAL A 361 6.16 16.47 -50.47
CA VAL A 361 7.31 16.78 -49.61
C VAL A 361 8.51 17.15 -50.48
N PHE A 362 9.07 18.35 -50.26
CA PHE A 362 10.33 18.80 -50.86
C PHE A 362 11.46 18.54 -49.87
N SER A 363 12.31 17.58 -50.20
CA SER A 363 13.49 17.28 -49.36
C SER A 363 14.44 18.49 -49.39
N GLY A 364 14.91 18.95 -48.23
CA GLY A 364 15.74 20.14 -48.09
C GLY A 364 14.98 21.46 -47.93
N TRP A 365 13.72 21.53 -48.34
CA TRP A 365 12.86 22.70 -48.18
C TRP A 365 11.49 22.34 -47.54
N PRO A 366 11.50 21.84 -46.31
CA PRO A 366 10.28 21.30 -45.68
C PRO A 366 9.21 22.36 -45.41
N LYS A 367 9.59 23.65 -45.32
CA LYS A 367 8.63 24.75 -45.18
C LYS A 367 7.73 24.94 -46.40
N ASN A 368 8.15 24.48 -47.55
CA ASN A 368 7.41 24.56 -48.82
C ASN A 368 6.66 23.24 -49.12
N SER A 369 6.62 22.30 -48.20
CA SER A 369 5.89 21.05 -48.35
C SER A 369 4.42 21.20 -48.00
N TYR A 370 3.53 20.54 -48.74
CA TYR A 370 2.07 20.55 -48.54
C TYR A 370 1.60 19.23 -47.96
N GLY A 371 0.55 19.31 -47.11
CA GLY A 371 -0.04 18.08 -46.49
C GLY A 371 0.79 17.51 -45.34
N THR A 372 1.77 18.26 -44.86
CA THR A 372 2.55 17.87 -43.66
C THR A 372 2.02 18.53 -42.41
N PHE A 373 2.21 17.90 -41.25
CA PHE A 373 1.75 18.35 -39.94
C PHE A 373 2.93 18.52 -38.99
N GLY A 374 2.87 19.53 -38.15
CA GLY A 374 3.93 19.81 -37.16
C GLY A 374 3.81 18.92 -35.92
N GLY A 375 4.98 18.57 -35.38
CA GLY A 375 5.13 17.95 -34.09
C GLY A 375 6.35 18.44 -33.34
N ILE A 376 6.38 18.24 -32.05
CA ILE A 376 7.51 18.58 -31.16
C ILE A 376 7.94 17.32 -30.42
N ILE A 377 9.25 17.05 -30.45
CA ILE A 377 9.81 15.92 -29.72
C ILE A 377 9.58 16.13 -28.21
N SER A 378 8.76 15.24 -27.63
CA SER A 378 8.39 15.26 -26.22
C SER A 378 9.30 14.41 -25.35
N ALA A 379 9.75 13.27 -25.87
CA ALA A 379 10.66 12.37 -25.14
C ALA A 379 11.53 11.57 -26.12
N VAL A 380 12.74 11.26 -25.66
CA VAL A 380 13.69 10.38 -26.33
C VAL A 380 14.07 9.29 -25.34
N GLU A 381 13.83 8.03 -25.67
CA GLU A 381 14.24 6.92 -24.81
C GLU A 381 15.75 6.72 -24.88
N THR A 382 16.36 6.43 -23.71
CA THR A 382 17.81 6.18 -23.58
C THR A 382 18.17 4.70 -23.78
N SER A 383 17.17 3.82 -23.87
CA SER A 383 17.34 2.39 -24.12
C SER A 383 17.00 2.03 -25.56
N VAL A 384 17.72 1.05 -26.09
CA VAL A 384 17.47 0.52 -27.44
C VAL A 384 16.26 -0.38 -27.42
N SER A 385 15.31 -0.15 -28.31
CA SER A 385 14.14 -1.00 -28.52
C SER A 385 14.51 -2.34 -29.17
N SER A 386 13.58 -3.29 -29.17
CA SER A 386 13.78 -4.65 -29.74
C SER A 386 14.17 -4.64 -31.22
N ASN A 387 13.89 -3.55 -31.94
CA ASN A 387 14.25 -3.37 -33.34
C ASN A 387 15.64 -2.73 -33.55
N GLY A 388 16.45 -2.56 -32.51
CA GLY A 388 17.77 -1.95 -32.58
C GLY A 388 17.80 -0.43 -32.70
N LYS A 389 16.65 0.25 -32.60
CA LYS A 389 16.50 1.69 -32.76
C LYS A 389 16.06 2.34 -31.42
N PHE A 390 16.27 3.64 -31.33
CA PHE A 390 15.81 4.42 -30.18
C PHE A 390 14.41 4.96 -30.43
N ARG A 391 13.55 4.80 -29.45
CA ARG A 391 12.18 5.30 -29.50
C ARG A 391 12.13 6.77 -29.18
N VAL A 392 11.49 7.54 -30.04
CA VAL A 392 11.29 8.99 -29.92
C VAL A 392 9.79 9.24 -29.94
N LEU A 393 9.29 9.91 -28.91
CA LEU A 393 7.89 10.28 -28.81
C LEU A 393 7.72 11.75 -29.21
N VAL A 394 6.84 12.00 -30.16
CA VAL A 394 6.57 13.34 -30.71
C VAL A 394 5.11 13.68 -30.50
N ALA A 395 4.87 14.82 -29.83
CA ALA A 395 3.54 15.38 -29.61
C ALA A 395 3.16 16.37 -30.71
N GLU A 396 1.87 16.69 -30.84
CA GLU A 396 1.35 17.74 -31.69
C GLU A 396 1.98 19.09 -31.38
N ASP A 397 2.37 19.88 -32.42
CA ASP A 397 2.83 21.25 -32.22
C ASP A 397 1.62 22.19 -32.08
N PRO A 398 1.42 22.83 -30.89
CA PRO A 398 0.29 23.73 -30.66
C PRO A 398 0.30 24.98 -31.60
N GLN A 399 1.47 25.30 -32.18
CA GLN A 399 1.66 26.49 -33.02
C GLN A 399 1.45 26.21 -34.51
N ASP A 400 1.25 24.93 -34.89
CA ASP A 400 1.04 24.53 -36.27
C ASP A 400 -0.39 24.03 -36.52
N LYS A 401 -0.67 23.54 -37.74
CA LYS A 401 -1.95 22.93 -38.05
C LYS A 401 -2.24 21.76 -37.11
N LYS A 402 -3.48 21.76 -36.58
CA LYS A 402 -3.95 20.62 -35.81
C LYS A 402 -3.88 19.33 -36.61
N TRP A 403 -3.54 18.25 -35.93
CA TRP A 403 -3.54 16.94 -36.57
C TRP A 403 -4.95 16.54 -36.99
N PRO A 404 -5.09 15.75 -38.08
CA PRO A 404 -6.41 15.33 -38.54
C PRO A 404 -7.20 14.57 -37.50
N VAL A 405 -8.49 14.90 -37.35
CA VAL A 405 -9.37 14.23 -36.37
C VAL A 405 -9.60 12.75 -36.72
N GLN A 406 -9.41 12.37 -37.98
CA GLN A 406 -9.57 11.01 -38.48
C GLN A 406 -8.39 10.08 -38.11
N LEU A 407 -7.34 10.60 -37.50
CA LEU A 407 -6.21 9.77 -37.03
C LEU A 407 -6.68 8.69 -36.08
N LYS A 408 -6.17 7.48 -36.28
CA LYS A 408 -6.44 6.34 -35.41
C LYS A 408 -5.13 5.76 -34.89
N MET A 409 -5.19 5.22 -33.69
CA MET A 409 -4.05 4.53 -33.10
C MET A 409 -3.60 3.38 -34.00
N GLY A 410 -2.27 3.18 -34.09
CA GLY A 410 -1.65 2.19 -34.94
C GLY A 410 -1.52 2.61 -36.39
N GLY A 411 -2.05 3.77 -36.80
CA GLY A 411 -1.82 4.33 -38.15
C GLY A 411 -0.35 4.66 -38.35
N GLY A 412 0.14 4.50 -39.60
CA GLY A 412 1.51 4.81 -39.96
C GLY A 412 1.75 6.32 -40.08
N ALA A 413 2.97 6.74 -39.70
CA ALA A 413 3.43 8.10 -39.89
C ALA A 413 4.91 8.12 -40.30
N THR A 414 5.27 9.00 -41.22
CA THR A 414 6.67 9.27 -41.54
C THR A 414 7.05 10.63 -40.99
N GLY A 415 7.97 10.65 -40.05
CA GLY A 415 8.51 11.87 -39.41
C GLY A 415 9.77 12.33 -40.14
N ILE A 416 9.87 13.63 -40.36
CA ILE A 416 11.04 14.34 -40.88
C ILE A 416 11.47 15.31 -39.80
N SER A 417 12.52 14.96 -39.09
CA SER A 417 13.10 15.84 -38.08
C SER A 417 13.96 16.90 -38.77
N LEU A 418 13.69 18.17 -38.49
CA LEU A 418 14.40 19.30 -39.09
C LEU A 418 15.62 19.62 -38.24
N LEU A 419 16.79 19.50 -38.85
CA LEU A 419 18.07 19.86 -38.26
C LEU A 419 18.48 21.28 -38.65
N LYS A 420 19.78 21.57 -38.66
CA LYS A 420 20.35 22.86 -38.99
C LYS A 420 20.31 23.08 -40.53
N ASP A 421 20.18 24.36 -40.91
CA ASP A 421 20.39 24.75 -42.31
C ASP A 421 21.90 24.77 -42.57
N VAL A 422 22.31 23.99 -43.56
CA VAL A 422 23.72 23.89 -44.01
C VAL A 422 23.75 24.13 -45.52
N PRO A 423 24.90 24.56 -46.11
CA PRO A 423 25.06 24.68 -47.56
C PRO A 423 24.95 23.29 -48.22
N VAL A 424 24.38 23.23 -49.43
CA VAL A 424 24.22 21.99 -50.21
C VAL A 424 25.56 21.26 -50.40
N TYR A 425 26.71 21.99 -50.58
CA TYR A 425 28.02 21.34 -50.73
C TYR A 425 28.42 20.54 -49.49
N TYR A 426 28.08 21.04 -48.29
CA TYR A 426 28.35 20.32 -47.04
C TYR A 426 27.53 19.06 -46.90
N GLU A 427 26.26 19.09 -47.28
CA GLU A 427 25.38 17.93 -47.23
C GLU A 427 25.82 16.85 -48.25
N LEU A 428 26.23 17.27 -49.45
CA LEU A 428 26.83 16.38 -50.45
C LEU A 428 28.14 15.75 -49.94
N TRP A 429 29.02 16.55 -49.32
CA TRP A 429 30.25 16.04 -48.74
C TRP A 429 29.97 15.04 -47.62
N ARG A 430 29.01 15.34 -46.77
CA ARG A 430 28.57 14.44 -45.69
C ARG A 430 28.04 13.11 -46.23
N ASN A 431 27.19 13.14 -47.23
CA ASN A 431 26.62 11.94 -47.84
C ASN A 431 27.67 11.08 -48.56
N ILE A 432 28.66 11.72 -49.20
CA ILE A 432 29.76 11.01 -49.89
C ILE A 432 30.70 10.35 -48.89
N ASN A 433 30.97 11.03 -47.75
CA ASN A 433 31.79 10.50 -46.65
C ASN A 433 30.95 9.83 -45.58
N GLY A 434 29.72 9.43 -45.89
CA GLY A 434 28.73 8.93 -44.97
C GLY A 434 29.25 7.84 -44.08
N PHE A 435 28.87 7.93 -42.80
CA PHE A 435 29.12 6.89 -41.83
C PHE A 435 28.61 5.55 -42.35
N PRO A 436 29.29 4.44 -42.07
CA PRO A 436 28.89 3.13 -42.55
C PRO A 436 27.47 2.81 -42.01
N PRO A 437 26.60 2.24 -42.85
CA PRO A 437 25.31 1.76 -42.40
C PRO A 437 25.48 0.60 -41.43
N ASP A 438 24.65 0.57 -40.40
CA ASP A 438 24.44 -0.56 -39.52
C ASP A 438 25.58 -0.89 -38.54
N TYR A 439 25.72 -0.05 -37.49
CA TYR A 439 26.53 -0.40 -36.29
C TYR A 439 25.85 -1.39 -35.35
N TYR A 440 24.57 -1.60 -35.48
CA TYR A 440 23.79 -2.48 -34.60
C TYR A 440 22.87 -3.39 -35.39
N THR A 441 23.26 -4.65 -35.46
CA THR A 441 22.35 -5.72 -35.93
C THR A 441 21.68 -6.31 -34.68
N PRO A 442 20.32 -6.18 -34.52
CA PRO A 442 19.64 -6.89 -33.42
C PRO A 442 19.81 -8.40 -33.64
N VAL A 443 20.26 -9.08 -32.60
CA VAL A 443 20.30 -10.54 -32.58
C VAL A 443 18.86 -11.04 -32.69
N SER A 444 18.52 -11.61 -33.85
CA SER A 444 17.20 -12.17 -34.06
C SER A 444 16.95 -13.31 -33.06
N ASN A 445 15.81 -13.28 -32.39
CA ASN A 445 15.40 -14.32 -31.43
C ASN A 445 15.28 -15.73 -32.06
N GLU A 446 15.45 -15.87 -33.36
CA GLU A 446 15.39 -17.16 -34.06
C GLU A 446 16.62 -18.03 -33.85
N GLU A 447 17.78 -17.47 -33.47
CA GLU A 447 18.99 -18.29 -33.19
C GLU A 447 19.02 -18.90 -31.78
N LYS A 448 18.24 -18.36 -30.82
CA LYS A 448 18.16 -18.94 -29.47
C LYS A 448 17.36 -20.25 -29.39
N SER A 449 16.57 -20.58 -30.40
CA SER A 449 15.78 -21.83 -30.41
C SER A 449 16.56 -23.05 -30.98
N LYS A 450 17.72 -22.85 -31.57
CA LYS A 450 18.50 -23.94 -32.21
C LYS A 450 19.69 -24.46 -31.37
N THR A 451 20.04 -23.79 -30.28
CA THR A 451 21.16 -24.20 -29.39
C THR A 451 20.73 -24.84 -28.09
N GLY A 452 19.46 -25.14 -27.92
CA GLY A 452 18.88 -25.81 -26.74
C GLY A 452 18.26 -27.15 -27.08
N ARG A 453 19.09 -28.06 -27.63
CA ARG A 453 18.79 -29.51 -27.68
C ARG A 453 20.03 -30.29 -27.33
#